data_86530f1f4b1b76a065b75a8e84f123d1
#
_entry.id   86530f1f4b1b76a065b75a8e84f123d1
#
_cell.length_a   1.000
_cell.length_b   1.000
_cell.length_c   1.000
_cell.angle_alpha   90.00
_cell.angle_beta   90.00
_cell.angle_gamma   90.00
#
_symmetry.space_group_name_H-M   'P 1'
#
loop_
_entity.id
_entity.type
_entity.pdbx_description
1 polymer ?
#
loop_
_entity_poly.entity_id
_entity_poly.type
_entity_poly.pdbx_seq_one_letter_code
_entity_poly.pdbx_strand_id
1 'polypeptide(L)'
;MALRQSIIGVLGHVDHGKTKLLDKIRGSATQSGESGGITQAIGASIIPLQTVKKICGNLLDNKSDFSIPGLLFIDTPGHAAFSTLRKRGGSIADIAILVIDINEGLKPQTIESIEILKGSKTPFVIAANKIDLVPGYKQKDKLLLKNLNNQDPYVQEHIDTKLYEILGKLSELGLNSERFDRVEDYTKQVAIIPVSAITGDGIPELLMVLIGLAQKFLEENLKLHVEGNAKGSVIEVKETTGLGVTLDVIIYDGILKRGDKIMIGGLDKPIETRVKALLCPLPLNEMRDKKTKFKAQSEVTAATGVKISAPGIDNVIAGMPIQSYTDKIKTQVSEEIQKQVKDVVVETGDSGIIIKADTLGSLEALTFL
;
A
#
# COMPACT_ATOMS: atom_id res chain seq x y z
N MET A 1 0.69 13.20 21.20
CA MET A 1 -0.19 13.01 20.02
C MET A 1 -0.03 11.58 19.56
N ALA A 2 -1.14 10.86 19.27
CA ALA A 2 -1.05 9.51 18.75
C ALA A 2 -0.60 9.57 17.28
N LEU A 3 0.32 8.68 16.88
CA LEU A 3 0.73 8.50 15.50
C LEU A 3 -0.13 7.41 14.86
N ARG A 4 -0.51 7.60 13.59
CA ARG A 4 -1.12 6.54 12.81
C ARG A 4 -0.07 5.61 12.20
N GLN A 5 -0.51 4.48 11.73
CA GLN A 5 0.34 3.58 10.96
C GLN A 5 0.75 4.23 9.64
N SER A 6 1.98 3.95 9.18
CA SER A 6 2.41 4.35 7.84
C SER A 6 1.76 3.46 6.80
N ILE A 7 1.22 4.06 5.76
CA ILE A 7 0.55 3.38 4.65
C ILE A 7 1.58 3.08 3.56
N ILE A 8 1.75 1.79 3.26
CA ILE A 8 2.73 1.29 2.29
C ILE A 8 1.99 0.81 1.05
N GLY A 9 2.22 1.47 -0.09
CA GLY A 9 1.73 1.02 -1.39
C GLY A 9 2.71 0.07 -2.07
N VAL A 10 2.22 -0.96 -2.77
CA VAL A 10 3.09 -1.90 -3.51
C VAL A 10 2.81 -1.80 -5.00
N LEU A 11 3.85 -1.46 -5.77
CA LEU A 11 3.80 -1.25 -7.22
C LEU A 11 4.78 -2.15 -7.96
N GLY A 12 4.67 -2.18 -9.27
CA GLY A 12 5.58 -2.90 -10.16
C GLY A 12 4.82 -3.64 -11.27
N HIS A 13 5.59 -4.19 -12.19
CA HIS A 13 5.03 -4.90 -13.34
C HIS A 13 4.23 -6.15 -12.94
N VAL A 14 3.33 -6.59 -13.83
CA VAL A 14 2.66 -7.90 -13.72
C VAL A 14 3.76 -8.98 -13.63
N ASP A 15 3.53 -10.02 -12.84
CA ASP A 15 4.45 -11.15 -12.63
C ASP A 15 5.79 -10.86 -11.93
N HIS A 16 6.11 -9.61 -11.55
CA HIS A 16 7.27 -9.30 -10.71
C HIS A 16 7.13 -9.77 -9.25
N GLY A 17 5.97 -10.33 -8.87
CA GLY A 17 5.77 -11.01 -7.59
C GLY A 17 5.26 -10.16 -6.46
N LYS A 18 4.57 -9.04 -6.74
CA LYS A 18 3.95 -8.14 -5.74
C LYS A 18 3.12 -8.87 -4.69
N THR A 19 2.12 -9.63 -5.15
CA THR A 19 1.23 -10.40 -4.25
C THR A 19 1.99 -11.45 -3.46
N LYS A 20 2.92 -12.17 -4.10
CA LYS A 20 3.77 -13.15 -3.39
C LYS A 20 4.65 -12.51 -2.33
N LEU A 21 5.19 -11.31 -2.60
CA LEU A 21 5.97 -10.54 -1.63
C LEU A 21 5.12 -10.17 -0.42
N LEU A 22 3.91 -9.64 -0.65
CA LEU A 22 2.97 -9.33 0.43
C LEU A 22 2.55 -10.56 1.21
N ASP A 23 2.27 -11.67 0.54
CA ASP A 23 1.91 -12.94 1.19
C ASP A 23 3.08 -13.47 2.03
N LYS A 24 4.32 -13.31 1.55
CA LYS A 24 5.51 -13.69 2.31
C LYS A 24 5.70 -12.82 3.55
N ILE A 25 5.53 -11.50 3.42
CA ILE A 25 5.56 -10.57 4.56
C ILE A 25 4.48 -10.94 5.58
N ARG A 26 3.25 -11.23 5.13
CA ARG A 26 2.14 -11.71 5.97
C ARG A 26 2.47 -13.04 6.65
N GLY A 27 2.99 -14.00 5.89
CA GLY A 27 3.40 -15.30 6.38
C GLY A 27 4.49 -15.20 7.46
N SER A 28 5.50 -14.35 7.26
CA SER A 28 6.56 -14.10 8.23
C SER A 28 6.00 -13.49 9.53
N ALA A 29 5.04 -12.59 9.42
CA ALA A 29 4.36 -12.00 10.58
C ALA A 29 3.53 -13.03 11.35
N THR A 30 2.85 -13.96 10.66
CA THR A 30 2.09 -15.04 11.31
C THR A 30 3.00 -16.02 12.03
N GLN A 31 4.14 -16.37 11.44
CA GLN A 31 5.13 -17.29 12.02
C GLN A 31 5.84 -16.71 13.25
N SER A 32 5.91 -15.39 13.40
CA SER A 32 6.51 -14.73 14.56
C SER A 32 5.75 -14.93 15.89
N GLY A 33 4.64 -15.65 15.86
CA GLY A 33 4.00 -16.22 17.05
C GLY A 33 2.99 -15.31 17.78
N GLU A 34 2.56 -14.22 17.16
CA GLU A 34 1.45 -13.43 17.70
C GLU A 34 0.12 -13.83 17.05
N SER A 35 -0.70 -14.47 17.85
CA SER A 35 -2.09 -14.84 17.51
C SER A 35 -3.02 -13.65 17.24
N GLY A 36 -2.52 -12.47 17.04
CA GLY A 36 -3.26 -11.24 16.76
C GLY A 36 -2.48 -10.27 15.88
N GLY A 37 -1.34 -10.71 15.32
CA GLY A 37 -0.35 -9.82 14.69
C GLY A 37 -0.68 -9.31 13.29
N ILE A 38 -1.74 -9.81 12.62
CA ILE A 38 -2.10 -9.33 11.29
C ILE A 38 -3.61 -9.17 11.21
N THR A 39 -4.04 -7.96 10.93
CA THR A 39 -5.42 -7.71 10.51
C THR A 39 -5.43 -7.60 8.99
N GLN A 40 -5.97 -8.58 8.31
CA GLN A 40 -6.21 -8.54 6.88
C GLN A 40 -7.56 -7.89 6.64
N ALA A 41 -7.56 -6.60 6.38
CA ALA A 41 -8.68 -5.94 5.74
C ALA A 41 -8.55 -6.17 4.22
N ILE A 42 -9.65 -6.10 3.52
CA ILE A 42 -9.75 -6.33 2.08
C ILE A 42 -8.72 -5.46 1.35
N GLY A 43 -7.75 -6.09 0.70
CA GLY A 43 -6.65 -5.40 0.05
C GLY A 43 -5.69 -4.63 0.96
N ALA A 44 -5.83 -4.72 2.29
CA ALA A 44 -4.96 -4.04 3.23
C ALA A 44 -4.53 -4.97 4.37
N SER A 45 -3.29 -4.89 4.80
CA SER A 45 -2.73 -5.71 5.88
C SER A 45 -1.96 -4.86 6.87
N ILE A 46 -2.36 -4.90 8.11
CA ILE A 46 -1.67 -4.19 9.20
C ILE A 46 -0.64 -5.12 9.84
N ILE A 47 0.60 -4.66 9.92
CA ILE A 47 1.68 -5.34 10.63
C ILE A 47 2.11 -4.45 11.80
N PRO A 48 1.80 -4.82 13.05
CA PRO A 48 2.20 -4.06 14.22
C PRO A 48 3.72 -3.94 14.35
N LEU A 49 4.20 -2.85 14.95
CA LEU A 49 5.63 -2.62 15.18
C LEU A 49 6.32 -3.78 15.89
N GLN A 50 5.66 -4.36 16.90
CA GLN A 50 6.25 -5.49 17.63
C GLN A 50 6.50 -6.70 16.74
N THR A 51 5.59 -6.97 15.80
CA THR A 51 5.75 -8.01 14.81
C THR A 51 6.92 -7.70 13.85
N VAL A 52 7.03 -6.44 13.39
CA VAL A 52 8.17 -6.00 12.58
C VAL A 52 9.48 -6.20 13.34
N LYS A 53 9.56 -5.80 14.62
CA LYS A 53 10.74 -6.00 15.46
C LYS A 53 11.12 -7.48 15.59
N LYS A 54 10.15 -8.38 15.72
CA LYS A 54 10.41 -9.83 15.78
C LYS A 54 10.95 -10.39 14.46
N ILE A 55 10.40 -9.95 13.32
CA ILE A 55 10.86 -10.39 11.99
C ILE A 55 12.28 -9.88 11.73
N CYS A 56 12.55 -8.62 12.01
CA CYS A 56 13.84 -7.99 11.80
C CYS A 56 14.91 -8.47 12.81
N GLY A 57 14.50 -8.89 14.01
CA GLY A 57 15.41 -9.39 15.04
C GLY A 57 16.52 -8.37 15.33
N ASN A 58 17.78 -8.82 15.23
CA ASN A 58 18.97 -8.00 15.51
C ASN A 58 19.24 -6.89 14.49
N LEU A 59 18.53 -6.84 13.38
CA LEU A 59 18.67 -5.75 12.39
C LEU A 59 18.09 -4.43 12.90
N LEU A 60 17.09 -4.48 13.79
CA LEU A 60 16.59 -3.30 14.49
C LEU A 60 17.27 -3.23 15.86
N ASP A 61 18.05 -2.17 16.05
CA ASP A 61 18.69 -1.93 17.34
C ASP A 61 17.60 -1.84 18.42
N ASN A 62 17.71 -2.68 19.48
CA ASN A 62 16.73 -2.73 20.58
C ASN A 62 16.62 -1.41 21.36
N LYS A 63 17.54 -0.46 21.11
CA LYS A 63 17.55 0.88 21.70
C LYS A 63 16.82 1.94 20.87
N SER A 64 16.38 1.60 19.65
CA SER A 64 15.65 2.56 18.82
C SER A 64 14.20 2.64 19.28
N ASP A 65 13.85 3.78 19.89
CA ASP A 65 12.47 4.12 20.26
C ASP A 65 11.69 4.51 18.99
N PHE A 66 11.07 3.51 18.37
CA PHE A 66 10.14 3.76 17.30
C PHE A 66 8.78 4.17 17.88
N SER A 67 8.29 5.32 17.48
CA SER A 67 6.99 5.86 17.89
C SER A 67 5.83 5.40 17.00
N ILE A 68 6.13 4.87 15.82
CA ILE A 68 5.14 4.43 14.82
C ILE A 68 4.52 3.10 15.29
N PRO A 69 3.16 2.97 15.30
CA PRO A 69 2.48 1.77 15.81
C PRO A 69 2.64 0.55 14.89
N GLY A 70 2.97 0.75 13.61
CA GLY A 70 3.14 -0.32 12.62
C GLY A 70 3.06 0.17 11.19
N LEU A 71 2.93 -0.78 10.27
CA LEU A 71 2.83 -0.55 8.83
C LEU A 71 1.50 -1.11 8.31
N LEU A 72 0.80 -0.34 7.48
CA LEU A 72 -0.38 -0.77 6.73
C LEU A 72 0.02 -0.99 5.28
N PHE A 73 0.09 -2.23 4.83
CA PHE A 73 0.31 -2.55 3.42
C PHE A 73 -0.99 -2.55 2.66
N ILE A 74 -1.02 -1.86 1.52
CA ILE A 74 -2.14 -1.88 0.59
C ILE A 74 -1.76 -2.73 -0.60
N ASP A 75 -2.53 -3.81 -0.82
CA ASP A 75 -2.45 -4.62 -2.03
C ASP A 75 -3.37 -3.99 -3.07
N THR A 76 -2.78 -3.29 -4.01
CA THR A 76 -3.55 -2.71 -5.11
C THR A 76 -3.55 -3.70 -6.28
N PRO A 77 -4.70 -4.29 -6.62
CA PRO A 77 -4.79 -5.12 -7.82
C PRO A 77 -4.59 -4.23 -9.05
N GLY A 78 -3.40 -4.38 -9.66
CA GLY A 78 -3.08 -3.71 -10.91
C GLY A 78 -2.63 -2.24 -10.78
N HIS A 79 -2.11 -1.74 -11.89
CA HIS A 79 -1.49 -0.43 -12.07
C HIS A 79 -2.50 0.73 -11.91
N ALA A 80 -3.71 0.51 -12.43
CA ALA A 80 -4.78 1.48 -12.46
C ALA A 80 -5.33 1.87 -11.08
N ALA A 81 -5.34 0.94 -10.11
CA ALA A 81 -5.83 1.24 -8.77
C ALA A 81 -4.90 2.20 -8.00
N PHE A 82 -3.59 2.21 -8.32
CA PHE A 82 -2.67 3.11 -7.66
C PHE A 82 -2.75 4.55 -8.20
N SER A 83 -3.03 4.75 -9.49
CA SER A 83 -3.25 6.08 -10.07
C SER A 83 -4.44 6.77 -9.40
N THR A 84 -5.49 6.00 -9.13
CA THR A 84 -6.70 6.46 -8.44
C THR A 84 -6.44 6.89 -6.99
N LEU A 85 -5.54 6.18 -6.30
CA LEU A 85 -5.12 6.52 -4.93
C LEU A 85 -4.23 7.78 -4.88
N ARG A 86 -3.66 8.20 -6.02
CA ARG A 86 -2.71 9.30 -6.12
C ARG A 86 -3.33 10.68 -6.31
N LYS A 87 -4.34 10.80 -7.19
CA LYS A 87 -4.80 12.11 -7.71
C LYS A 87 -5.64 12.95 -6.73
N ARG A 88 -5.93 12.46 -5.54
CA ARG A 88 -6.95 13.02 -4.67
C ARG A 88 -6.43 13.77 -3.46
N GLY A 89 -5.54 14.74 -3.72
CA GLY A 89 -5.02 15.62 -2.66
C GLY A 89 -3.75 15.11 -1.99
N GLY A 90 -3.03 14.23 -2.64
CA GLY A 90 -1.79 13.61 -2.18
C GLY A 90 -1.84 12.08 -2.31
N SER A 91 -0.70 11.43 -2.26
CA SER A 91 -0.65 9.97 -2.23
C SER A 91 -1.32 9.46 -0.95
N ILE A 92 -2.22 8.48 -1.07
CA ILE A 92 -2.72 7.75 0.11
C ILE A 92 -1.58 6.95 0.75
N ALA A 93 -0.65 6.45 -0.07
CA ALA A 93 0.55 5.78 0.43
C ALA A 93 1.57 6.82 0.92
N ASP A 94 2.03 6.64 2.13
CA ASP A 94 3.12 7.45 2.72
C ASP A 94 4.48 7.04 2.15
N ILE A 95 4.66 5.74 1.87
CA ILE A 95 5.84 5.15 1.24
C ILE A 95 5.36 4.12 0.23
N ALA A 96 6.14 3.91 -0.84
CA ALA A 96 5.87 2.85 -1.79
C ALA A 96 7.00 1.81 -1.84
N ILE A 97 6.64 0.58 -2.19
CA ILE A 97 7.57 -0.47 -2.59
C ILE A 97 7.40 -0.68 -4.10
N LEU A 98 8.45 -0.44 -4.85
CA LEU A 98 8.50 -0.76 -6.26
C LEU A 98 9.15 -2.14 -6.42
N VAL A 99 8.36 -3.13 -6.82
CA VAL A 99 8.84 -4.51 -7.00
C VAL A 99 9.34 -4.70 -8.43
N ILE A 100 10.61 -5.09 -8.57
CA ILE A 100 11.26 -5.35 -9.84
C ILE A 100 11.79 -6.79 -9.82
N ASP A 101 11.54 -7.57 -10.87
CA ASP A 101 12.22 -8.85 -11.05
C ASP A 101 13.69 -8.57 -11.39
N ILE A 102 14.62 -9.05 -10.56
CA ILE A 102 16.06 -8.81 -10.74
C ILE A 102 16.58 -9.36 -12.07
N ASN A 103 15.96 -10.43 -12.57
CA ASN A 103 16.39 -11.10 -13.81
C ASN A 103 15.87 -10.36 -15.06
N GLU A 104 14.70 -9.70 -14.98
CA GLU A 104 14.08 -9.00 -16.09
C GLU A 104 14.38 -7.49 -16.12
N GLY A 105 14.67 -6.90 -14.96
CA GLY A 105 14.92 -5.47 -14.80
C GLY A 105 13.67 -4.60 -14.97
N LEU A 106 13.88 -3.35 -15.42
CA LEU A 106 12.80 -2.38 -15.60
C LEU A 106 11.96 -2.69 -16.84
N LYS A 107 10.66 -2.79 -16.67
CA LYS A 107 9.67 -2.94 -17.73
C LYS A 107 8.89 -1.63 -17.94
N PRO A 108 8.16 -1.44 -19.04
CA PRO A 108 7.39 -0.20 -19.28
C PRO A 108 6.49 0.20 -18.11
N GLN A 109 5.74 -0.73 -17.53
CA GLN A 109 4.90 -0.46 -16.35
C GLN A 109 5.70 -0.09 -15.10
N THR A 110 6.95 -0.56 -14.98
CA THR A 110 7.84 -0.14 -13.90
C THR A 110 8.25 1.31 -14.06
N ILE A 111 8.56 1.73 -15.29
CA ILE A 111 8.91 3.11 -15.63
C ILE A 111 7.72 4.04 -15.35
N GLU A 112 6.54 3.66 -15.78
CA GLU A 112 5.30 4.41 -15.49
C GLU A 112 5.06 4.53 -13.97
N SER A 113 5.26 3.44 -13.20
CA SER A 113 5.19 3.50 -11.73
C SER A 113 6.17 4.51 -11.15
N ILE A 114 7.39 4.58 -11.66
CA ILE A 114 8.41 5.56 -11.25
C ILE A 114 7.94 6.99 -11.54
N GLU A 115 7.43 7.26 -12.73
CA GLU A 115 6.90 8.58 -13.10
C GLU A 115 5.76 9.01 -12.17
N ILE A 116 4.88 8.06 -11.83
CA ILE A 116 3.80 8.26 -10.87
C ILE A 116 4.34 8.66 -9.50
N LEU A 117 5.32 7.91 -8.98
CA LEU A 117 5.92 8.16 -7.68
C LEU A 117 6.66 9.50 -7.63
N LYS A 118 7.39 9.86 -8.70
CA LYS A 118 8.03 11.16 -8.85
C LYS A 118 7.00 12.29 -8.87
N GLY A 119 5.95 12.16 -9.67
CA GLY A 119 4.89 13.17 -9.78
C GLY A 119 4.12 13.40 -8.49
N SER A 120 3.93 12.36 -7.68
CA SER A 120 3.30 12.45 -6.35
C SER A 120 4.25 12.81 -5.21
N LYS A 121 5.56 12.87 -5.49
CA LYS A 121 6.62 13.05 -4.49
C LYS A 121 6.54 12.02 -3.36
N THR A 122 6.08 10.80 -3.66
CA THR A 122 5.98 9.72 -2.70
C THR A 122 7.34 9.05 -2.56
N PRO A 123 7.96 9.02 -1.37
CA PRO A 123 9.20 8.28 -1.16
C PRO A 123 8.95 6.79 -1.42
N PHE A 124 9.95 6.12 -2.00
CA PHE A 124 9.83 4.70 -2.30
C PHE A 124 11.16 3.97 -2.16
N VAL A 125 11.05 2.66 -1.98
CA VAL A 125 12.17 1.72 -2.00
C VAL A 125 11.94 0.71 -3.12
N ILE A 126 13.01 0.10 -3.60
CA ILE A 126 12.94 -0.93 -4.64
C ILE A 126 13.21 -2.29 -4.01
N ALA A 127 12.27 -3.22 -4.20
CA ALA A 127 12.44 -4.62 -3.90
C ALA A 127 12.87 -5.34 -5.18
N ALA A 128 14.18 -5.63 -5.31
CA ALA A 128 14.72 -6.44 -6.41
C ALA A 128 14.44 -7.92 -6.12
N ASN A 129 13.28 -8.39 -6.59
CA ASN A 129 12.71 -9.69 -6.26
C ASN A 129 13.23 -10.82 -7.14
N LYS A 130 13.01 -12.05 -6.68
CA LYS A 130 13.35 -13.31 -7.35
C LYS A 130 14.85 -13.59 -7.42
N ILE A 131 15.63 -13.18 -6.40
CA ILE A 131 17.04 -13.55 -6.29
C ILE A 131 17.24 -15.07 -6.20
N ASP A 132 16.23 -15.79 -5.72
CA ASP A 132 16.20 -17.26 -5.67
C ASP A 132 16.24 -17.93 -7.05
N LEU A 133 15.90 -17.22 -8.12
CA LEU A 133 15.97 -17.70 -9.50
C LEU A 133 17.33 -17.45 -10.17
N VAL A 134 18.26 -16.77 -9.48
CA VAL A 134 19.63 -16.63 -9.98
C VAL A 134 20.31 -18.01 -9.98
N PRO A 135 20.89 -18.44 -11.12
CA PRO A 135 21.49 -19.78 -11.21
C PRO A 135 22.54 -20.03 -10.14
N GLY A 136 22.38 -21.11 -9.37
CA GLY A 136 23.28 -21.49 -8.29
C GLY A 136 22.98 -20.84 -6.93
N TYR A 137 22.03 -19.93 -6.83
CA TYR A 137 21.63 -19.31 -5.57
C TYR A 137 21.11 -20.37 -4.56
N LYS A 138 21.55 -20.25 -3.31
CA LYS A 138 21.09 -21.10 -2.20
C LYS A 138 20.93 -20.24 -0.96
N GLN A 139 19.85 -20.44 -0.22
CA GLN A 139 19.69 -19.79 1.08
C GLN A 139 20.66 -20.44 2.10
N LYS A 140 21.72 -19.73 2.44
CA LYS A 140 22.77 -20.19 3.36
C LYS A 140 22.70 -19.52 4.75
N ASP A 141 22.09 -18.34 4.83
CA ASP A 141 21.91 -17.57 6.08
C ASP A 141 20.56 -16.86 6.08
N LYS A 142 20.08 -16.49 7.26
CA LYS A 142 18.83 -15.72 7.44
C LYS A 142 19.00 -14.24 7.17
N LEU A 143 20.20 -13.68 7.42
CA LEU A 143 20.52 -12.29 7.17
C LEU A 143 20.98 -12.12 5.73
N LEU A 144 20.34 -11.22 4.98
CA LEU A 144 20.58 -11.05 3.55
C LEU A 144 22.07 -10.84 3.23
N LEU A 145 22.73 -9.89 3.90
CA LEU A 145 24.14 -9.58 3.60
C LEU A 145 25.05 -10.76 3.87
N LYS A 146 24.83 -11.51 4.96
CA LYS A 146 25.58 -12.74 5.23
C LYS A 146 25.28 -13.80 4.20
N ASN A 147 24.02 -13.93 3.80
CA ASN A 147 23.61 -14.89 2.80
C ASN A 147 24.26 -14.57 1.43
N LEU A 148 24.25 -13.31 1.01
CA LEU A 148 24.90 -12.87 -0.24
C LEU A 148 26.42 -13.11 -0.21
N ASN A 149 27.09 -12.75 0.90
CA ASN A 149 28.54 -12.95 1.05
C ASN A 149 28.97 -14.43 1.11
N ASN A 150 28.07 -15.32 1.51
CA ASN A 150 28.30 -16.75 1.57
C ASN A 150 27.95 -17.49 0.26
N GLN A 151 27.44 -16.79 -0.77
CA GLN A 151 27.19 -17.39 -2.07
C GLN A 151 28.51 -17.73 -2.78
N ASP A 152 28.44 -18.62 -3.76
CA ASP A 152 29.57 -18.89 -4.63
C ASP A 152 29.95 -17.63 -5.42
N PRO A 153 31.24 -17.35 -5.69
CA PRO A 153 31.68 -16.09 -6.35
C PRO A 153 30.92 -15.78 -7.65
N TYR A 154 30.63 -16.79 -8.45
CA TYR A 154 29.84 -16.65 -9.68
C TYR A 154 28.41 -16.10 -9.40
N VAL A 155 27.76 -16.59 -8.34
CA VAL A 155 26.41 -16.15 -7.95
C VAL A 155 26.43 -14.72 -7.44
N GLN A 156 27.47 -14.37 -6.65
CA GLN A 156 27.66 -12.99 -6.16
C GLN A 156 27.83 -12.02 -7.32
N GLU A 157 28.75 -12.33 -8.25
CA GLU A 157 29.00 -11.51 -9.44
C GLU A 157 27.73 -11.34 -10.29
N HIS A 158 26.97 -12.43 -10.46
CA HIS A 158 25.74 -12.38 -11.24
C HIS A 158 24.67 -11.49 -10.60
N ILE A 159 24.47 -11.59 -9.27
CA ILE A 159 23.53 -10.71 -8.53
C ILE A 159 23.99 -9.26 -8.63
N ASP A 160 25.27 -8.97 -8.38
CA ASP A 160 25.81 -7.63 -8.45
C ASP A 160 25.67 -7.04 -9.86
N THR A 161 25.97 -7.81 -10.92
CA THR A 161 25.76 -7.39 -12.30
C THR A 161 24.29 -6.99 -12.56
N LYS A 162 23.34 -7.82 -12.12
CA LYS A 162 21.91 -7.53 -12.29
C LYS A 162 21.48 -6.28 -11.52
N LEU A 163 22.01 -6.07 -10.32
CA LEU A 163 21.76 -4.87 -9.55
C LEU A 163 22.32 -3.63 -10.24
N TYR A 164 23.55 -3.70 -10.77
CA TYR A 164 24.15 -2.59 -11.52
C TYR A 164 23.41 -2.27 -12.82
N GLU A 165 22.85 -3.27 -13.52
CA GLU A 165 21.96 -3.05 -14.66
C GLU A 165 20.71 -2.21 -14.27
N ILE A 166 20.10 -2.54 -13.12
CA ILE A 166 18.96 -1.78 -12.58
C ILE A 166 19.38 -0.37 -12.18
N LEU A 167 20.50 -0.22 -11.45
CA LEU A 167 21.05 1.09 -11.04
C LEU A 167 21.33 2.00 -12.25
N GLY A 168 21.94 1.46 -13.31
CA GLY A 168 22.21 2.21 -14.54
C GLY A 168 20.94 2.75 -15.17
N LYS A 169 19.91 1.92 -15.34
CA LYS A 169 18.62 2.35 -15.89
C LYS A 169 17.88 3.36 -15.00
N LEU A 170 17.96 3.23 -13.67
CA LEU A 170 17.39 4.22 -12.75
C LEU A 170 18.12 5.57 -12.85
N SER A 171 19.44 5.55 -13.02
CA SER A 171 20.24 6.75 -13.26
C SER A 171 19.85 7.45 -14.55
N GLU A 172 19.58 6.71 -15.64
CA GLU A 172 19.04 7.26 -16.91
C GLU A 172 17.70 7.97 -16.71
N LEU A 173 16.87 7.48 -15.77
CA LEU A 173 15.62 8.11 -15.37
C LEU A 173 15.78 9.26 -14.37
N GLY A 174 17.04 9.67 -14.08
CA GLY A 174 17.35 10.75 -13.15
C GLY A 174 17.14 10.40 -11.67
N LEU A 175 17.20 9.13 -11.31
CA LEU A 175 17.12 8.65 -9.94
C LEU A 175 18.50 8.23 -9.44
N ASN A 176 18.93 8.83 -8.34
CA ASN A 176 20.09 8.33 -7.61
C ASN A 176 19.64 7.16 -6.75
N SER A 177 20.24 6.00 -6.93
CA SER A 177 19.86 4.78 -6.22
C SER A 177 21.10 3.96 -5.85
N GLU A 178 21.00 3.16 -4.78
CA GLU A 178 22.09 2.31 -4.34
C GLU A 178 21.53 1.10 -3.57
N ARG A 179 22.32 0.04 -3.42
CA ARG A 179 21.96 -1.08 -2.56
C ARG A 179 21.82 -0.61 -1.11
N PHE A 180 20.79 -1.05 -0.42
CA PHE A 180 20.33 -0.54 0.89
C PHE A 180 21.45 -0.42 1.96
N ASP A 181 22.47 -1.28 1.91
CA ASP A 181 23.61 -1.27 2.84
C ASP A 181 24.70 -0.24 2.47
N ARG A 182 24.61 0.35 1.30
CA ARG A 182 25.55 1.37 0.78
C ARG A 182 24.91 2.74 0.62
N VAL A 183 23.62 2.88 0.95
CA VAL A 183 22.92 4.16 0.90
C VAL A 183 23.49 5.08 1.98
N GLU A 184 24.04 6.22 1.56
CA GLU A 184 24.59 7.24 2.47
C GLU A 184 23.50 8.18 2.98
N ASP A 185 22.59 8.58 2.12
CA ASP A 185 21.50 9.52 2.44
C ASP A 185 20.17 9.07 1.79
N TYR A 186 19.29 8.52 2.62
CA TYR A 186 17.95 8.07 2.19
C TYR A 186 17.01 9.20 1.74
N THR A 187 17.39 10.47 1.92
CA THR A 187 16.64 11.61 1.37
C THR A 187 16.96 11.88 -0.10
N LYS A 188 18.10 11.40 -0.57
CA LYS A 188 18.64 11.66 -1.91
C LYS A 188 18.79 10.41 -2.76
N GLN A 189 18.86 9.25 -2.11
CA GLN A 189 19.09 7.98 -2.77
C GLN A 189 17.95 7.02 -2.52
N VAL A 190 17.51 6.33 -3.56
CA VAL A 190 16.52 5.25 -3.49
C VAL A 190 17.22 3.96 -3.12
N ALA A 191 16.81 3.34 -2.03
CA ALA A 191 17.37 2.07 -1.59
C ALA A 191 16.86 0.91 -2.44
N ILE A 192 17.76 0.04 -2.89
CA ILE A 192 17.44 -1.22 -3.56
C ILE A 192 17.74 -2.37 -2.60
N ILE A 193 16.74 -3.19 -2.31
CA ILE A 193 16.82 -4.34 -1.44
C ILE A 193 16.63 -5.61 -2.27
N PRO A 194 17.65 -6.46 -2.45
CA PRO A 194 17.47 -7.78 -3.03
C PRO A 194 16.57 -8.64 -2.15
N VAL A 195 15.53 -9.24 -2.74
CA VAL A 195 14.58 -10.05 -1.97
C VAL A 195 14.17 -11.32 -2.72
N SER A 196 13.70 -12.31 -1.98
CA SER A 196 12.96 -13.44 -2.52
C SER A 196 11.61 -13.56 -1.82
N ALA A 197 10.54 -13.37 -2.55
CA ALA A 197 9.19 -13.61 -2.07
C ALA A 197 8.91 -15.10 -1.78
N ILE A 198 9.75 -16.02 -2.26
CA ILE A 198 9.62 -17.47 -2.03
C ILE A 198 10.37 -17.87 -0.76
N THR A 199 11.67 -17.62 -0.70
CA THR A 199 12.50 -18.02 0.44
C THR A 199 12.31 -17.11 1.65
N GLY A 200 12.06 -15.84 1.44
CA GLY A 200 11.93 -14.81 2.47
C GLY A 200 13.22 -14.02 2.70
N ASP A 201 14.25 -14.27 1.89
CA ASP A 201 15.48 -13.49 1.94
C ASP A 201 15.21 -12.02 1.67
N GLY A 202 15.85 -11.14 2.42
CA GLY A 202 15.71 -9.69 2.30
C GLY A 202 14.42 -9.10 2.86
N ILE A 203 13.44 -9.91 3.31
CA ILE A 203 12.21 -9.39 3.93
C ILE A 203 12.49 -8.64 5.24
N PRO A 204 13.33 -9.14 6.16
CA PRO A 204 13.70 -8.40 7.36
C PRO A 204 14.34 -7.05 7.05
N GLU A 205 15.26 -7.02 6.07
CA GLU A 205 15.96 -5.80 5.64
C GLU A 205 15.00 -4.80 4.97
N LEU A 206 14.07 -5.29 4.14
CA LEU A 206 13.03 -4.44 3.55
C LEU A 206 12.16 -3.79 4.62
N LEU A 207 11.69 -4.55 5.60
CA LEU A 207 10.89 -4.03 6.71
C LEU A 207 11.68 -3.07 7.60
N MET A 208 12.96 -3.34 7.84
CA MET A 208 13.86 -2.44 8.57
C MET A 208 13.97 -1.09 7.87
N VAL A 209 14.21 -1.07 6.56
CA VAL A 209 14.31 0.18 5.78
C VAL A 209 12.99 0.93 5.79
N LEU A 210 11.86 0.24 5.59
CA LEU A 210 10.53 0.87 5.60
C LEU A 210 10.20 1.52 6.93
N ILE A 211 10.45 0.84 8.07
CA ILE A 211 10.16 1.40 9.39
C ILE A 211 11.09 2.57 9.70
N GLY A 212 12.35 2.48 9.27
CA GLY A 212 13.32 3.56 9.43
C GLY A 212 12.93 4.82 8.64
N LEU A 213 12.50 4.65 7.39
CA LEU A 213 12.00 5.74 6.55
C LEU A 213 10.72 6.36 7.15
N ALA A 214 9.78 5.53 7.57
CA ALA A 214 8.54 5.98 8.18
C ALA A 214 8.79 6.80 9.44
N GLN A 215 9.68 6.34 10.32
CA GLN A 215 10.03 7.04 11.56
C GLN A 215 10.75 8.37 11.30
N LYS A 216 11.76 8.35 10.40
CA LYS A 216 12.64 9.51 10.22
C LYS A 216 12.01 10.64 9.40
N PHE A 217 11.24 10.30 8.37
CA PHE A 217 10.78 11.29 7.39
C PHE A 217 9.28 11.60 7.45
N LEU A 218 8.50 10.73 8.08
CA LEU A 218 7.05 10.84 8.06
C LEU A 218 6.45 11.13 9.44
N GLU A 219 7.26 11.18 10.51
CA GLU A 219 6.75 11.37 11.87
C GLU A 219 5.84 12.60 11.98
N GLU A 220 6.21 13.71 11.32
CA GLU A 220 5.38 14.91 11.31
C GLU A 220 4.09 14.73 10.51
N ASN A 221 4.15 14.04 9.37
CA ASN A 221 3.00 13.76 8.51
C ASN A 221 2.06 12.69 9.09
N LEU A 222 2.60 11.82 9.94
CA LEU A 222 1.83 10.76 10.62
C LEU A 222 1.15 11.26 11.91
N LYS A 223 1.40 12.50 12.33
CA LYS A 223 0.66 13.13 13.43
C LYS A 223 -0.80 13.21 13.05
N LEU A 224 -1.58 12.35 13.68
CA LEU A 224 -3.01 12.24 13.47
C LEU A 224 -3.72 13.55 13.78
N HIS A 225 -4.51 14.02 12.86
CA HIS A 225 -5.68 14.81 13.19
C HIS A 225 -6.76 13.86 13.75
N VAL A 226 -6.48 13.24 14.91
CA VAL A 226 -7.35 12.24 15.57
C VAL A 226 -8.74 12.78 15.86
N GLU A 227 -8.90 14.09 15.88
CA GLU A 227 -10.16 14.78 16.21
C GLU A 227 -10.93 15.21 14.95
N GLY A 228 -10.46 14.85 13.76
CA GLY A 228 -11.06 15.26 12.50
C GLY A 228 -12.07 14.27 11.94
N ASN A 229 -12.86 14.76 10.96
CA ASN A 229 -13.73 13.93 10.15
C ASN A 229 -12.92 12.87 9.40
N ALA A 230 -13.42 11.65 9.34
CA ALA A 230 -12.78 10.59 8.61
C ALA A 230 -12.68 10.91 7.12
N LYS A 231 -11.48 10.68 6.54
CA LYS A 231 -11.25 10.70 5.10
C LYS A 231 -10.76 9.34 4.65
N GLY A 232 -11.26 8.88 3.52
CA GLY A 232 -10.93 7.57 2.99
C GLY A 232 -11.13 7.48 1.48
N SER A 233 -10.84 6.31 0.94
CA SER A 233 -11.10 5.97 -0.45
C SER A 233 -11.72 4.58 -0.55
N VAL A 234 -12.69 4.45 -1.44
CA VAL A 234 -13.34 3.18 -1.76
C VAL A 234 -12.38 2.36 -2.62
N ILE A 235 -11.97 1.20 -2.11
CA ILE A 235 -11.08 0.28 -2.84
C ILE A 235 -11.87 -0.65 -3.72
N GLU A 236 -12.98 -1.16 -3.18
CA GLU A 236 -13.80 -2.14 -3.87
C GLU A 236 -15.26 -2.04 -3.42
N VAL A 237 -16.17 -2.35 -4.35
CA VAL A 237 -17.60 -2.45 -4.10
C VAL A 237 -17.99 -3.91 -4.28
N LYS A 238 -18.57 -4.53 -3.26
CA LYS A 238 -18.93 -5.96 -3.26
C LYS A 238 -20.34 -6.18 -2.76
N GLU A 239 -21.04 -7.09 -3.41
CA GLU A 239 -22.25 -7.64 -2.84
C GLU A 239 -21.89 -8.72 -1.79
N THR A 240 -22.36 -8.54 -0.57
CA THR A 240 -22.07 -9.44 0.55
C THR A 240 -23.35 -10.10 1.03
N THR A 241 -23.37 -11.42 1.07
CA THR A 241 -24.55 -12.20 1.50
C THR A 241 -25.03 -11.75 2.88
N GLY A 242 -26.30 -11.35 2.97
CA GLY A 242 -26.94 -10.88 4.21
C GLY A 242 -26.68 -9.41 4.57
N LEU A 243 -25.84 -8.69 3.84
CA LEU A 243 -25.56 -7.27 4.04
C LEU A 243 -25.91 -6.39 2.84
N GLY A 244 -26.15 -7.01 1.66
CA GLY A 244 -26.30 -6.30 0.38
C GLY A 244 -24.96 -5.75 -0.11
N VAL A 245 -25.02 -4.61 -0.81
CA VAL A 245 -23.81 -3.90 -1.27
C VAL A 245 -23.04 -3.39 -0.07
N THR A 246 -21.73 -3.59 -0.10
CA THR A 246 -20.78 -3.11 0.91
C THR A 246 -19.58 -2.48 0.22
N LEU A 247 -18.97 -1.51 0.88
CA LEU A 247 -17.78 -0.82 0.42
C LEU A 247 -16.58 -1.25 1.23
N ASP A 248 -15.53 -1.65 0.54
CA ASP A 248 -14.22 -1.85 1.13
C ASP A 248 -13.44 -0.56 1.03
N VAL A 249 -13.12 0.05 2.17
CA VAL A 249 -12.62 1.42 2.26
C VAL A 249 -11.33 1.44 3.06
N ILE A 250 -10.35 2.23 2.63
CA ILE A 250 -9.21 2.61 3.45
C ILE A 250 -9.49 3.99 4.03
N ILE A 251 -9.53 4.07 5.36
CA ILE A 251 -9.57 5.33 6.09
C ILE A 251 -8.12 5.75 6.34
N TYR A 252 -7.70 6.86 5.73
CA TYR A 252 -6.33 7.37 5.83
C TYR A 252 -6.19 8.56 6.78
N ASP A 253 -7.28 9.20 7.19
CA ASP A 253 -7.28 10.32 8.14
C ASP A 253 -8.56 10.31 9.01
N GLY A 254 -8.47 10.80 10.24
CA GLY A 254 -9.58 10.95 11.17
C GLY A 254 -10.11 9.63 11.77
N ILE A 255 -11.32 9.72 12.33
CA ILE A 255 -12.06 8.59 12.94
C ILE A 255 -13.42 8.48 12.29
N LEU A 256 -13.81 7.28 11.90
CA LEU A 256 -15.14 6.95 11.41
C LEU A 256 -15.91 6.15 12.45
N LYS A 257 -17.11 6.60 12.79
CA LYS A 257 -17.99 5.94 13.77
C LYS A 257 -19.22 5.37 13.10
N ARG A 258 -19.77 4.33 13.71
CA ARG A 258 -21.10 3.84 13.34
C ARG A 258 -22.14 4.94 13.58
N GLY A 259 -22.97 5.19 12.57
CA GLY A 259 -23.99 6.26 12.62
C GLY A 259 -23.53 7.59 12.06
N ASP A 260 -22.24 7.77 11.74
CA ASP A 260 -21.75 8.99 11.10
C ASP A 260 -22.41 9.20 9.73
N LYS A 261 -22.64 10.46 9.41
CA LYS A 261 -23.01 10.88 8.07
C LYS A 261 -21.76 10.89 7.21
N ILE A 262 -21.84 10.22 6.08
CA ILE A 262 -20.75 10.14 5.10
C ILE A 262 -21.19 10.63 3.74
N MET A 263 -20.27 11.25 3.05
CA MET A 263 -20.39 11.66 1.66
C MET A 263 -19.40 10.90 0.82
N ILE A 264 -19.86 10.33 -0.27
CA ILE A 264 -19.07 9.50 -1.17
C ILE A 264 -19.10 10.15 -2.55
N GLY A 265 -17.99 10.16 -3.25
CA GLY A 265 -17.94 10.64 -4.62
C GLY A 265 -18.89 9.88 -5.53
N GLY A 266 -19.58 10.57 -6.40
CA GLY A 266 -20.40 10.00 -7.45
C GLY A 266 -20.13 10.72 -8.78
N LEU A 267 -20.43 10.08 -9.91
CA LEU A 267 -20.17 10.66 -11.24
C LEU A 267 -20.90 11.99 -11.45
N ASP A 268 -22.19 12.03 -11.11
CA ASP A 268 -23.02 13.24 -11.29
C ASP A 268 -23.10 14.05 -10.02
N LYS A 269 -23.39 13.41 -8.91
CA LYS A 269 -23.59 14.06 -7.60
C LYS A 269 -22.98 13.21 -6.49
N PRO A 270 -22.48 13.83 -5.41
CA PRO A 270 -22.06 13.09 -4.23
C PRO A 270 -23.22 12.28 -3.65
N ILE A 271 -22.90 11.07 -3.19
CA ILE A 271 -23.85 10.18 -2.53
C ILE A 271 -23.79 10.46 -1.03
N GLU A 272 -24.89 10.91 -0.48
CA GLU A 272 -25.04 11.14 0.96
C GLU A 272 -25.67 9.92 1.61
N THR A 273 -25.03 9.39 2.65
CA THR A 273 -25.57 8.26 3.39
C THR A 273 -25.07 8.25 4.83
N ARG A 274 -25.50 7.24 5.59
CA ARG A 274 -25.10 7.05 6.98
C ARG A 274 -24.52 5.66 7.19
N VAL A 275 -23.43 5.57 7.92
CA VAL A 275 -22.78 4.31 8.28
C VAL A 275 -23.70 3.45 9.12
N LYS A 276 -24.15 2.31 8.60
CA LYS A 276 -24.97 1.33 9.31
C LYS A 276 -24.11 0.37 10.12
N ALA A 277 -23.02 -0.11 9.53
CA ALA A 277 -22.08 -1.00 10.18
C ALA A 277 -20.66 -0.75 9.67
N LEU A 278 -19.69 -0.88 10.58
CA LEU A 278 -18.27 -0.96 10.33
C LEU A 278 -17.81 -2.36 10.66
N LEU A 279 -17.23 -3.05 9.69
CA LEU A 279 -16.84 -4.44 9.80
C LEU A 279 -15.35 -4.56 9.54
N CYS A 280 -14.61 -4.98 10.57
CA CYS A 280 -13.19 -5.30 10.44
C CYS A 280 -13.01 -6.82 10.43
N PRO A 281 -12.10 -7.35 9.62
CA PRO A 281 -11.78 -8.78 9.68
C PRO A 281 -11.18 -9.11 11.04
N LEU A 282 -11.43 -10.33 11.51
CA LEU A 282 -10.79 -10.84 12.71
C LEU A 282 -9.29 -11.08 12.45
N PRO A 283 -8.45 -10.92 13.47
CA PRO A 283 -7.04 -11.33 13.37
C PRO A 283 -6.93 -12.79 12.94
N LEU A 284 -5.92 -13.12 12.13
CA LEU A 284 -5.75 -14.39 11.40
C LEU A 284 -5.54 -15.66 12.25
N ASN A 285 -6.07 -15.75 13.45
CA ASN A 285 -6.02 -16.97 14.25
C ASN A 285 -6.86 -18.15 13.70
N GLU A 286 -7.71 -17.92 12.70
CA GLU A 286 -8.60 -18.92 12.14
C GLU A 286 -8.49 -19.05 10.61
N MET A 287 -7.27 -19.21 10.08
CA MET A 287 -7.07 -19.48 8.64
C MET A 287 -7.63 -20.80 8.12
N ARG A 288 -8.23 -21.63 8.96
CA ARG A 288 -8.82 -22.92 8.53
C ARG A 288 -10.28 -22.84 8.14
N ASP A 289 -11.01 -21.77 8.47
CA ASP A 289 -12.41 -21.59 8.11
C ASP A 289 -12.56 -20.71 6.86
N LYS A 290 -13.13 -21.26 5.81
CA LYS A 290 -13.48 -20.62 4.53
C LYS A 290 -14.51 -19.46 4.67
N LYS A 291 -14.90 -19.08 5.87
CA LYS A 291 -15.81 -17.96 6.15
C LYS A 291 -15.03 -16.90 6.92
N THR A 292 -14.55 -15.87 6.21
CA THR A 292 -13.98 -14.68 6.84
C THR A 292 -15.01 -14.09 7.80
N LYS A 293 -14.79 -14.26 9.10
CA LYS A 293 -15.65 -13.68 10.13
C LYS A 293 -15.26 -12.23 10.31
N PHE A 294 -16.17 -11.32 10.05
CA PHE A 294 -16.03 -9.91 10.35
C PHE A 294 -16.53 -9.62 11.75
N LYS A 295 -15.83 -8.75 12.47
CA LYS A 295 -16.27 -8.21 13.76
C LYS A 295 -16.79 -6.79 13.53
N ALA A 296 -18.01 -6.55 14.00
CA ALA A 296 -18.56 -5.21 14.02
C ALA A 296 -17.78 -4.34 15.01
N GLN A 297 -17.40 -3.15 14.58
CA GLN A 297 -16.73 -2.14 15.38
C GLN A 297 -17.66 -0.93 15.56
N SER A 298 -17.55 -0.25 16.69
CA SER A 298 -18.26 1.01 16.94
C SER A 298 -17.59 2.18 16.22
N GLU A 299 -16.25 2.12 16.12
CA GLU A 299 -15.42 3.14 15.47
C GLU A 299 -14.16 2.51 14.88
N VAL A 300 -13.59 3.18 13.90
CA VAL A 300 -12.30 2.86 13.28
C VAL A 300 -11.47 4.12 13.13
N THR A 301 -10.18 4.02 13.41
CA THR A 301 -9.22 5.13 13.33
C THR A 301 -8.33 4.94 12.10
N ALA A 302 -7.86 6.01 11.50
CA ALA A 302 -6.84 5.97 10.45
C ALA A 302 -5.52 5.34 10.98
N ALA A 303 -4.72 4.68 10.21
CA ALA A 303 -4.89 4.13 8.88
C ALA A 303 -5.45 2.70 9.00
N THR A 304 -6.64 2.49 8.50
CA THR A 304 -7.30 1.17 8.65
C THR A 304 -8.13 0.86 7.42
N GLY A 305 -8.11 -0.41 6.99
CA GLY A 305 -9.06 -0.92 6.03
C GLY A 305 -10.34 -1.39 6.76
N VAL A 306 -11.49 -1.02 6.25
CA VAL A 306 -12.79 -1.34 6.84
C VAL A 306 -13.82 -1.61 5.76
N LYS A 307 -14.69 -2.60 6.03
CA LYS A 307 -15.89 -2.82 5.22
C LYS A 307 -17.04 -2.00 5.79
N ILE A 308 -17.63 -1.14 4.96
CA ILE A 308 -18.73 -0.27 5.33
C ILE A 308 -20.02 -0.78 4.71
N SER A 309 -21.06 -0.92 5.53
CA SER A 309 -22.45 -1.09 5.08
C SER A 309 -23.22 0.20 5.33
N ALA A 310 -23.88 0.69 4.30
CA ALA A 310 -24.70 1.90 4.34
C ALA A 310 -25.86 1.77 3.32
N PRO A 311 -26.99 2.46 3.49
CA PRO A 311 -28.05 2.44 2.51
C PRO A 311 -27.71 3.30 1.28
N GLY A 312 -28.24 2.94 0.09
CA GLY A 312 -28.14 3.75 -1.12
C GLY A 312 -26.73 3.88 -1.71
N ILE A 313 -25.89 2.86 -1.53
CA ILE A 313 -24.51 2.83 -2.04
C ILE A 313 -24.35 1.96 -3.30
N ASP A 314 -25.47 1.56 -3.92
CA ASP A 314 -25.47 0.63 -5.06
C ASP A 314 -24.76 1.21 -6.31
N ASN A 315 -24.72 2.53 -6.43
CA ASN A 315 -24.10 3.24 -7.57
C ASN A 315 -22.69 3.77 -7.23
N VAL A 316 -22.10 3.37 -6.10
CA VAL A 316 -20.73 3.74 -5.76
C VAL A 316 -19.75 2.96 -6.64
N ILE A 317 -18.71 3.64 -7.10
CA ILE A 317 -17.67 3.06 -7.92
C ILE A 317 -16.37 2.95 -7.11
N ALA A 318 -15.60 1.89 -7.34
CA ALA A 318 -14.27 1.76 -6.74
C ALA A 318 -13.39 2.94 -7.15
N GLY A 319 -12.59 3.41 -6.18
CA GLY A 319 -11.76 4.56 -6.36
C GLY A 319 -12.39 5.89 -5.90
N MET A 320 -13.66 5.97 -5.58
CA MET A 320 -14.31 7.20 -5.12
C MET A 320 -13.85 7.63 -3.72
N PRO A 321 -13.68 8.95 -3.47
CA PRO A 321 -13.38 9.47 -2.16
C PRO A 321 -14.59 9.33 -1.23
N ILE A 322 -14.32 9.14 0.06
CA ILE A 322 -15.32 9.11 1.12
C ILE A 322 -14.87 10.03 2.26
N GLN A 323 -15.80 10.80 2.80
CA GLN A 323 -15.52 11.68 3.93
C GLN A 323 -16.72 11.70 4.89
N SER A 324 -16.46 11.62 6.19
CA SER A 324 -17.51 11.90 7.19
C SER A 324 -17.72 13.40 7.34
N TYR A 325 -18.93 13.80 7.68
CA TYR A 325 -19.25 15.22 7.83
C TYR A 325 -20.28 15.48 8.94
N THR A 326 -20.26 16.69 9.45
CA THR A 326 -21.30 17.27 10.28
C THR A 326 -22.12 18.26 9.45
N ASP A 327 -23.35 18.56 9.88
CA ASP A 327 -24.22 19.49 9.13
C ASP A 327 -23.59 20.86 8.90
N LYS A 328 -22.67 21.30 9.78
CA LYS A 328 -21.96 22.58 9.67
C LYS A 328 -21.00 22.66 8.48
N ILE A 329 -20.42 21.55 8.08
CA ILE A 329 -19.38 21.49 7.03
C ILE A 329 -19.86 20.74 5.78
N LYS A 330 -21.16 20.40 5.71
CA LYS A 330 -21.73 19.61 4.61
C LYS A 330 -21.41 20.18 3.23
N THR A 331 -21.64 21.48 3.04
CA THR A 331 -21.40 22.14 1.75
C THR A 331 -19.93 22.10 1.35
N GLN A 332 -19.04 22.39 2.29
CA GLN A 332 -17.59 22.34 2.06
C GLN A 332 -17.13 20.93 1.65
N VAL A 333 -17.59 19.91 2.37
CA VAL A 333 -17.25 18.50 2.06
C VAL A 333 -17.80 18.10 0.70
N SER A 334 -19.01 18.55 0.34
CA SER A 334 -19.59 18.29 -0.98
C SER A 334 -18.74 18.89 -2.11
N GLU A 335 -18.28 20.11 -1.96
CA GLU A 335 -17.41 20.78 -2.93
C GLU A 335 -16.04 20.11 -3.02
N GLU A 336 -15.43 19.77 -1.89
CA GLU A 336 -14.14 19.05 -1.84
C GLU A 336 -14.22 17.70 -2.57
N ILE A 337 -15.25 16.90 -2.29
CA ILE A 337 -15.46 15.60 -2.94
C ILE A 337 -15.75 15.76 -4.43
N GLN A 338 -16.62 16.70 -4.83
CA GLN A 338 -16.89 16.95 -6.25
C GLN A 338 -15.65 17.40 -7.01
N LYS A 339 -14.84 18.28 -6.43
CA LYS A 339 -13.57 18.69 -7.02
C LYS A 339 -12.66 17.48 -7.24
N GLN A 340 -12.50 16.63 -6.22
CA GLN A 340 -11.70 15.42 -6.33
C GLN A 340 -12.21 14.44 -7.40
N VAL A 341 -13.51 14.34 -7.61
CA VAL A 341 -14.10 13.49 -8.65
C VAL A 341 -13.88 14.10 -10.04
N LYS A 342 -14.09 15.40 -10.19
CA LYS A 342 -13.89 16.10 -11.49
C LYS A 342 -12.45 16.03 -11.98
N ASP A 343 -11.47 16.09 -11.07
CA ASP A 343 -10.05 15.98 -11.43
C ASP A 343 -9.69 14.59 -11.99
N VAL A 344 -10.58 13.60 -11.87
CA VAL A 344 -10.38 12.22 -12.31
C VAL A 344 -11.25 11.87 -13.53
N VAL A 345 -12.43 12.49 -13.65
CA VAL A 345 -13.30 12.26 -14.79
C VAL A 345 -12.73 13.01 -16.00
N VAL A 346 -12.23 12.25 -16.97
CA VAL A 346 -11.78 12.80 -18.25
C VAL A 346 -12.96 13.45 -18.96
N GLU A 347 -12.77 14.66 -19.47
CA GLU A 347 -13.78 15.33 -20.30
C GLU A 347 -14.12 14.43 -21.49
N THR A 348 -15.38 14.01 -21.57
CA THR A 348 -15.89 13.23 -22.71
C THR A 348 -16.24 14.21 -23.83
N GLY A 349 -15.57 14.09 -24.96
CA GLY A 349 -15.96 14.80 -26.18
C GLY A 349 -17.22 14.18 -26.82
N ASP A 350 -17.95 14.97 -27.58
CA ASP A 350 -19.18 14.53 -28.28
C ASP A 350 -18.88 13.55 -29.46
N SER A 351 -17.60 13.30 -29.78
CA SER A 351 -17.16 12.39 -30.82
C SER A 351 -15.86 11.69 -30.44
N GLY A 352 -15.78 10.38 -30.62
CA GLY A 352 -14.57 9.61 -30.30
C GLY A 352 -14.83 8.13 -30.06
N ILE A 353 -13.87 7.45 -29.44
CA ILE A 353 -13.95 6.05 -29.05
C ILE A 353 -14.64 5.94 -27.69
N ILE A 354 -15.67 5.11 -27.59
CA ILE A 354 -16.32 4.84 -26.30
C ILE A 354 -15.47 3.86 -25.52
N ILE A 355 -14.96 4.31 -24.36
CA ILE A 355 -14.21 3.49 -23.43
C ILE A 355 -15.10 3.18 -22.21
N LYS A 356 -15.16 1.91 -21.82
CA LYS A 356 -15.88 1.46 -20.62
C LYS A 356 -14.94 0.65 -19.74
N ALA A 357 -14.98 0.89 -18.45
CA ALA A 357 -14.21 0.16 -17.45
C ALA A 357 -15.06 -0.07 -16.19
N ASP A 358 -14.72 -1.09 -15.44
CA ASP A 358 -15.37 -1.47 -14.17
C ASP A 358 -14.92 -0.64 -12.97
N THR A 359 -13.77 0.00 -13.08
CA THR A 359 -13.22 0.89 -12.07
C THR A 359 -12.75 2.21 -12.68
N LEU A 360 -12.76 3.27 -11.87
CA LEU A 360 -12.27 4.58 -12.30
C LEU A 360 -10.79 4.55 -12.67
N GLY A 361 -9.99 3.76 -11.95
CA GLY A 361 -8.57 3.60 -12.25
C GLY A 361 -8.30 2.87 -13.56
N SER A 362 -9.12 1.87 -13.91
CA SER A 362 -9.04 1.20 -15.22
C SER A 362 -9.43 2.15 -16.35
N LEU A 363 -10.42 3.01 -16.12
CA LEU A 363 -10.83 4.01 -17.10
C LEU A 363 -9.70 5.04 -17.34
N GLU A 364 -9.07 5.52 -16.28
CA GLU A 364 -7.92 6.42 -16.40
C GLU A 364 -6.76 5.78 -17.18
N ALA A 365 -6.40 4.54 -16.86
CA ALA A 365 -5.34 3.84 -17.57
C ALA A 365 -5.61 3.71 -19.08
N LEU A 366 -6.87 3.44 -19.45
CA LEU A 366 -7.29 3.35 -20.84
C LEU A 366 -7.30 4.70 -21.58
N THR A 367 -7.43 5.82 -20.86
CA THR A 367 -7.40 7.17 -21.48
C THR A 367 -5.98 7.70 -21.70
N PHE A 368 -4.98 7.09 -21.08
CA PHE A 368 -3.56 7.42 -21.28
C PHE A 368 -2.87 6.57 -22.36
N LEU A 369 -3.52 5.51 -22.84
CA LEU A 369 -3.06 4.68 -23.97
C LEU A 369 -3.53 5.24 -25.30
#